data_73feec45db11b867c1869b365eecea26
#
_entry.id   73feec45db11b867c1869b365eecea26
#
_cell.length_a   1.000
_cell.length_b   1.000
_cell.length_c   1.000
_cell.angle_alpha   90.00
_cell.angle_beta   90.00
_cell.angle_gamma   90.00
#
_symmetry.space_group_name_H-M   'P 1'
#
loop_
_entity.id
_entity.type
_entity.pdbx_description
1 polymer ?
#
loop_
_entity_poly.entity_id
_entity_poly.type
_entity_poly.pdbx_seq_one_letter_code
_entity_poly.pdbx_strand_id
1 'polypeptide(L)'
;MKPRTAFQKRVVDVNGSLRIIEQRHFVEVYNRACEHIAFQNKQKTLICGDCGEIIDKPKLNRKGEVICPHCGKRLKPLDNRKWSNKQSYYIMAIDSTKGFQILRYYLLHTYFRKGRAVRLEPIEIFRIYIADDGQRAVCARMRTSFSAYHDQWRYDTAIELRQLNQPWPYTPYDVHAWANLRARRFSKKAKLVGLNQLADEDFPSAATICKLFSDPRFETIWKAGMYEMAYRLDERTMNALWPAIKICLRNHYQPSDVSDYIDYLQQLIRLGKDIHNAYYVCPDDLSAAHAKNNEAIRKMLEKAKYEQEKKRIALAEEDYAKRITPYLSLKLTNQQFNIAVLPTVQSFYEEGQTMHHCVYSNRYYERKDSLILSCRDKQNHRLATIEIGLPQGDIKQVRAACNQVPEQYDSIVQLLTRQRKQFKKLSAAMA
;
A
#
# COMPACT_ATOMS: atom_id res chain seq x y z
N MET A 1 -13.68 -28.54 -1.21
CA MET A 1 -13.44 -28.66 0.25
C MET A 1 -14.70 -29.21 0.93
N LYS A 2 -14.60 -30.11 1.91
CA LYS A 2 -15.78 -30.52 2.71
C LYS A 2 -16.24 -29.39 3.63
N PRO A 3 -17.56 -29.13 3.76
CA PRO A 3 -18.07 -28.10 4.66
C PRO A 3 -17.84 -28.48 6.13
N ARG A 4 -17.30 -27.56 6.94
CA ARG A 4 -16.98 -27.78 8.35
C ARG A 4 -17.95 -27.10 9.32
N THR A 5 -18.51 -25.93 8.93
CA THR A 5 -19.44 -25.16 9.76
C THR A 5 -20.90 -25.33 9.30
N ALA A 6 -21.87 -25.04 10.18
CA ALA A 6 -23.28 -25.01 9.80
C ALA A 6 -23.56 -24.03 8.65
N PHE A 7 -22.90 -22.86 8.66
CA PHE A 7 -22.96 -21.88 7.58
C PHE A 7 -22.48 -22.48 6.25
N GLN A 8 -21.31 -23.15 6.21
CA GLN A 8 -20.78 -23.77 4.99
C GLN A 8 -21.68 -24.90 4.47
N LYS A 9 -22.31 -25.68 5.36
CA LYS A 9 -23.27 -26.72 4.96
C LYS A 9 -24.48 -26.08 4.25
N ARG A 10 -25.06 -25.01 4.82
CA ARG A 10 -26.16 -24.26 4.20
C ARG A 10 -25.76 -23.70 2.83
N VAL A 11 -24.53 -23.21 2.67
CA VAL A 11 -24.01 -22.70 1.38
C VAL A 11 -23.96 -23.84 0.35
N VAL A 12 -23.46 -25.02 0.72
CA VAL A 12 -23.39 -26.19 -0.19
C VAL A 12 -24.78 -26.63 -0.62
N ASP A 13 -25.75 -26.67 0.31
CA ASP A 13 -27.15 -27.04 0.02
C ASP A 13 -27.79 -26.07 -0.97
N VAL A 14 -27.50 -24.79 -0.85
CA VAL A 14 -28.03 -23.76 -1.76
C VAL A 14 -27.32 -23.73 -3.11
N ASN A 15 -26.01 -24.04 -3.12
CA ASN A 15 -25.16 -23.91 -4.31
C ASN A 15 -25.65 -24.75 -5.50
N GLY A 16 -26.26 -25.91 -5.25
CA GLY A 16 -26.83 -26.79 -6.30
C GLY A 16 -28.17 -26.36 -6.84
N SER A 17 -28.89 -25.43 -6.19
CA SER A 17 -30.29 -25.08 -6.51
C SER A 17 -30.48 -23.66 -7.03
N LEU A 18 -29.41 -22.99 -7.48
CA LEU A 18 -29.51 -21.63 -8.02
C LEU A 18 -30.19 -21.61 -9.39
N ARG A 19 -30.96 -20.55 -9.65
CA ARG A 19 -31.56 -20.31 -10.97
C ARG A 19 -30.50 -20.21 -12.07
N ILE A 20 -30.89 -20.60 -13.28
CA ILE A 20 -30.10 -20.35 -14.49
C ILE A 20 -30.23 -18.87 -14.86
N ILE A 21 -29.14 -18.21 -15.21
CA ILE A 21 -29.17 -16.88 -15.80
C ILE A 21 -29.34 -17.04 -17.31
N GLU A 22 -30.39 -16.42 -17.86
CA GLU A 22 -30.73 -16.55 -19.27
C GLU A 22 -29.72 -15.80 -20.17
N GLN A 23 -29.50 -16.36 -21.37
CA GLN A 23 -28.54 -15.82 -22.35
C GLN A 23 -28.83 -14.34 -22.72
N ARG A 24 -30.13 -13.94 -22.77
CA ARG A 24 -30.53 -12.56 -23.08
C ARG A 24 -29.88 -11.51 -22.19
N HIS A 25 -29.64 -11.83 -20.91
CA HIS A 25 -29.00 -10.89 -19.98
C HIS A 25 -27.49 -10.68 -20.30
N PHE A 26 -26.83 -11.70 -20.83
CA PHE A 26 -25.45 -11.57 -21.30
C PHE A 26 -25.38 -10.82 -22.63
N VAL A 27 -26.35 -10.98 -23.51
CA VAL A 27 -26.45 -10.18 -24.73
C VAL A 27 -26.68 -8.70 -24.38
N GLU A 28 -27.54 -8.41 -23.41
CA GLU A 28 -27.81 -7.04 -22.98
C GLU A 28 -26.54 -6.37 -22.42
N VAL A 29 -25.83 -7.04 -21.51
CA VAL A 29 -24.58 -6.46 -20.92
C VAL A 29 -23.48 -6.32 -21.96
N TYR A 30 -23.35 -7.27 -22.88
CA TYR A 30 -22.45 -7.17 -24.01
C TYR A 30 -22.72 -5.90 -24.84
N ASN A 31 -23.98 -5.70 -25.21
CA ASN A 31 -24.39 -4.54 -26.01
C ASN A 31 -24.15 -3.20 -25.31
N ARG A 32 -24.22 -3.17 -23.98
CA ARG A 32 -24.12 -1.95 -23.17
C ARG A 32 -22.69 -1.62 -22.76
N ALA A 33 -21.89 -2.63 -22.43
CA ALA A 33 -20.66 -2.43 -21.67
C ALA A 33 -19.41 -2.98 -22.32
N CYS A 34 -19.51 -3.88 -23.32
CA CYS A 34 -18.34 -4.46 -23.94
C CYS A 34 -17.90 -3.67 -25.18
N GLU A 35 -16.64 -3.82 -25.57
CA GLU A 35 -16.09 -3.18 -26.74
C GLU A 35 -16.54 -3.90 -28.01
N HIS A 36 -17.04 -3.15 -29.00
CA HIS A 36 -17.43 -3.64 -30.31
C HIS A 36 -16.34 -3.26 -31.32
N ILE A 37 -15.97 -4.21 -32.18
CA ILE A 37 -14.82 -4.05 -33.09
C ILE A 37 -15.21 -4.17 -34.56
N ALA A 38 -14.38 -3.57 -35.43
CA ALA A 38 -14.40 -3.80 -36.86
C ALA A 38 -13.04 -4.32 -37.35
N PHE A 39 -13.08 -5.30 -38.23
CA PHE A 39 -11.87 -5.82 -38.89
C PHE A 39 -11.54 -5.02 -40.16
N GLN A 40 -10.27 -4.73 -40.38
CA GLN A 40 -9.82 -4.15 -41.64
C GLN A 40 -9.78 -5.19 -42.75
N ASN A 41 -10.15 -4.75 -43.97
CA ASN A 41 -10.07 -5.55 -45.20
C ASN A 41 -9.04 -4.93 -46.15
N LYS A 42 -8.60 -5.69 -47.18
CA LYS A 42 -7.58 -5.28 -48.14
C LYS A 42 -7.99 -4.05 -48.99
N GLN A 43 -9.29 -3.84 -49.18
CA GLN A 43 -9.85 -2.78 -50.06
C GLN A 43 -10.23 -1.49 -49.30
N LYS A 44 -9.62 -1.21 -48.15
CA LYS A 44 -10.00 -0.08 -47.28
C LYS A 44 -11.46 -0.13 -46.78
N THR A 45 -12.12 -1.30 -46.88
CA THR A 45 -13.43 -1.55 -46.30
C THR A 45 -13.26 -2.09 -44.87
N LEU A 46 -14.32 -2.01 -44.07
CA LEU A 46 -14.36 -2.60 -42.75
C LEU A 46 -15.35 -3.77 -42.73
N ILE A 47 -15.14 -4.74 -41.86
CA ILE A 47 -16.06 -5.84 -41.60
C ILE A 47 -16.50 -5.72 -40.15
N CYS A 48 -17.81 -5.63 -39.93
CA CYS A 48 -18.38 -5.57 -38.60
C CYS A 48 -18.06 -6.86 -37.82
N GLY A 49 -17.48 -6.72 -36.61
CA GLY A 49 -17.24 -7.86 -35.73
C GLY A 49 -18.52 -8.42 -35.11
N ASP A 50 -19.59 -7.62 -35.01
CA ASP A 50 -20.86 -8.03 -34.39
C ASP A 50 -21.79 -8.82 -35.33
N CYS A 51 -22.04 -8.32 -36.52
CA CYS A 51 -22.94 -8.97 -37.47
C CYS A 51 -22.25 -9.69 -38.64
N GLY A 52 -20.95 -9.43 -38.86
CA GLY A 52 -20.17 -10.02 -39.93
C GLY A 52 -20.24 -9.29 -41.27
N GLU A 53 -21.11 -8.27 -41.41
CA GLU A 53 -21.34 -7.57 -42.65
C GLU A 53 -20.21 -6.61 -43.05
N ILE A 54 -20.07 -6.39 -44.36
CA ILE A 54 -19.09 -5.47 -44.93
C ILE A 54 -19.62 -4.03 -44.84
N ILE A 55 -18.76 -3.12 -44.41
CA ILE A 55 -19.03 -1.69 -44.37
C ILE A 55 -18.22 -1.04 -45.46
N ASP A 56 -18.89 -0.72 -46.57
CA ASP A 56 -18.29 -0.01 -47.66
C ASP A 56 -18.16 1.49 -47.36
N LYS A 57 -17.04 2.09 -47.73
CA LYS A 57 -16.78 3.52 -47.53
C LYS A 57 -17.03 3.98 -46.08
N PRO A 58 -16.35 3.38 -45.07
CA PRO A 58 -16.60 3.68 -43.69
C PRO A 58 -16.30 5.15 -43.37
N LYS A 59 -17.27 5.83 -42.75
CA LYS A 59 -17.08 7.20 -42.23
C LYS A 59 -16.69 7.10 -40.76
N LEU A 60 -15.43 7.43 -40.47
CA LEU A 60 -14.94 7.45 -39.09
C LEU A 60 -15.35 8.77 -38.42
N ASN A 61 -15.77 8.69 -37.17
CA ASN A 61 -15.97 9.86 -36.33
C ASN A 61 -14.64 10.44 -35.82
N ARG A 62 -14.67 11.55 -35.05
CA ARG A 62 -13.47 12.19 -34.47
C ARG A 62 -12.67 11.26 -33.52
N LYS A 63 -13.28 10.20 -32.99
CA LYS A 63 -12.65 9.19 -32.14
C LYS A 63 -12.10 8.00 -32.93
N GLY A 64 -12.18 8.01 -34.26
CA GLY A 64 -11.77 6.89 -35.11
C GLY A 64 -12.74 5.70 -35.10
N GLU A 65 -13.98 5.88 -34.66
CA GLU A 65 -15.01 4.83 -34.61
C GLU A 65 -15.95 4.93 -35.82
N VAL A 66 -16.58 3.82 -36.16
CA VAL A 66 -17.58 3.73 -37.24
C VAL A 66 -18.89 3.13 -36.72
N ILE A 67 -20.02 3.59 -37.21
CA ILE A 67 -21.33 2.95 -36.94
C ILE A 67 -21.61 1.96 -38.06
N CYS A 68 -21.91 0.70 -37.68
CA CYS A 68 -22.31 -0.31 -38.66
C CYS A 68 -23.72 0.01 -39.20
N PRO A 69 -23.90 0.15 -40.52
CA PRO A 69 -25.19 0.47 -41.11
C PRO A 69 -26.21 -0.70 -40.98
N HIS A 70 -25.72 -1.92 -40.76
CA HIS A 70 -26.57 -3.11 -40.69
C HIS A 70 -27.09 -3.39 -39.27
N CYS A 71 -26.22 -3.33 -38.25
CA CYS A 71 -26.61 -3.65 -36.87
C CYS A 71 -26.64 -2.43 -35.92
N GLY A 72 -26.29 -1.23 -36.40
CA GLY A 72 -26.31 0.00 -35.62
C GLY A 72 -25.20 0.12 -34.54
N LYS A 73 -24.31 -0.86 -34.39
CA LYS A 73 -23.26 -0.85 -33.39
C LYS A 73 -22.16 0.16 -33.70
N ARG A 74 -21.66 0.82 -32.68
CA ARG A 74 -20.47 1.66 -32.76
C ARG A 74 -19.25 0.78 -32.58
N LEU A 75 -18.39 0.75 -33.62
CA LEU A 75 -17.29 -0.17 -33.74
C LEU A 75 -15.96 0.58 -33.70
N LYS A 76 -14.99 -0.01 -33.03
CA LYS A 76 -13.60 0.43 -33.06
C LYS A 76 -12.81 -0.42 -34.07
N PRO A 77 -12.29 0.17 -35.15
CA PRO A 77 -11.46 -0.55 -36.11
C PRO A 77 -10.18 -1.07 -35.45
N LEU A 78 -9.82 -2.32 -35.73
CA LEU A 78 -8.56 -2.91 -35.26
C LEU A 78 -7.41 -2.51 -36.20
N ASP A 79 -6.26 -2.10 -35.63
CA ASP A 79 -5.04 -1.73 -36.37
C ASP A 79 -4.25 -2.94 -36.90
N ASN A 80 -4.91 -4.07 -37.12
CA ASN A 80 -4.24 -5.27 -37.59
C ASN A 80 -5.14 -6.06 -38.56
N ARG A 81 -4.51 -6.94 -39.34
CA ARG A 81 -5.19 -7.78 -40.32
C ARG A 81 -5.61 -9.14 -39.77
N LYS A 82 -5.80 -9.28 -38.46
CA LYS A 82 -6.23 -10.55 -37.85
C LYS A 82 -7.61 -10.98 -38.38
N TRP A 83 -7.80 -12.28 -38.49
CA TRP A 83 -9.06 -12.88 -38.92
C TRP A 83 -10.03 -13.12 -37.79
N SER A 84 -9.54 -13.10 -36.56
CA SER A 84 -10.32 -13.30 -35.34
C SER A 84 -9.79 -12.44 -34.21
N ASN A 85 -10.65 -12.16 -33.25
CA ASN A 85 -10.32 -11.50 -31.99
C ASN A 85 -11.12 -12.19 -30.88
N LYS A 86 -10.51 -12.28 -29.71
CA LYS A 86 -11.18 -12.76 -28.49
C LYS A 86 -10.99 -11.72 -27.40
N GLN A 87 -12.09 -11.35 -26.75
CA GLN A 87 -12.06 -10.52 -25.56
C GLN A 87 -12.72 -11.29 -24.41
N SER A 88 -12.42 -10.90 -23.18
CA SER A 88 -12.95 -11.56 -22.00
C SER A 88 -13.24 -10.52 -20.91
N TYR A 89 -14.45 -10.54 -20.36
CA TYR A 89 -14.93 -9.59 -19.39
C TYR A 89 -15.45 -10.31 -18.15
N TYR A 90 -15.07 -9.86 -16.97
CA TYR A 90 -15.72 -10.30 -15.74
C TYR A 90 -17.07 -9.60 -15.59
N ILE A 91 -18.13 -10.37 -15.57
CA ILE A 91 -19.51 -9.88 -15.42
C ILE A 91 -20.06 -10.44 -14.11
N MET A 92 -20.76 -9.59 -13.35
CA MET A 92 -21.37 -10.00 -12.09
C MET A 92 -22.90 -10.03 -12.19
N ALA A 93 -23.49 -11.12 -11.70
CA ALA A 93 -24.92 -11.20 -11.43
C ALA A 93 -25.17 -11.09 -9.93
N ILE A 94 -26.08 -10.21 -9.55
CA ILE A 94 -26.53 -10.02 -8.17
C ILE A 94 -27.76 -10.90 -7.97
N ASP A 95 -27.65 -11.91 -7.11
CA ASP A 95 -28.70 -12.90 -6.87
C ASP A 95 -28.95 -13.09 -5.36
N SER A 96 -30.09 -13.66 -5.00
CA SER A 96 -30.40 -13.96 -3.60
C SER A 96 -31.30 -15.19 -3.49
N THR A 97 -31.08 -15.99 -2.46
CA THR A 97 -31.95 -17.11 -2.10
C THR A 97 -31.69 -17.58 -0.67
N LYS A 98 -32.73 -18.08 0.01
CA LYS A 98 -32.65 -18.74 1.34
C LYS A 98 -31.79 -17.98 2.38
N GLY A 99 -31.93 -16.65 2.47
CA GLY A 99 -31.22 -15.82 3.43
C GLY A 99 -29.77 -15.49 3.07
N PHE A 100 -29.40 -15.65 1.80
CA PHE A 100 -28.11 -15.22 1.28
C PHE A 100 -28.26 -14.11 0.25
N GLN A 101 -27.41 -13.11 0.34
CA GLN A 101 -27.03 -12.29 -0.80
C GLN A 101 -25.91 -13.01 -1.54
N ILE A 102 -26.02 -13.13 -2.87
CA ILE A 102 -25.10 -13.90 -3.69
C ILE A 102 -24.56 -13.02 -4.80
N LEU A 103 -23.23 -12.96 -4.92
CA LEU A 103 -22.56 -12.35 -6.06
C LEU A 103 -22.02 -13.47 -6.94
N ARG A 104 -22.53 -13.56 -8.15
CA ARG A 104 -22.18 -14.62 -9.12
C ARG A 104 -21.32 -14.03 -10.21
N TYR A 105 -20.11 -14.51 -10.36
CA TYR A 105 -19.15 -14.01 -11.32
C TYR A 105 -19.05 -14.91 -12.52
N TYR A 106 -19.19 -14.29 -13.68
CA TYR A 106 -19.08 -14.91 -14.99
C TYR A 106 -17.90 -14.33 -15.73
N LEU A 107 -17.21 -15.18 -16.49
CA LEU A 107 -16.28 -14.76 -17.52
C LEU A 107 -17.01 -14.81 -18.85
N LEU A 108 -17.34 -13.64 -19.39
CA LEU A 108 -17.98 -13.50 -20.69
C LEU A 108 -16.89 -13.46 -21.76
N HIS A 109 -16.73 -14.54 -22.51
CA HIS A 109 -15.91 -14.55 -23.71
C HIS A 109 -16.69 -14.08 -24.91
N THR A 110 -16.12 -13.14 -25.66
CA THR A 110 -16.64 -12.66 -26.94
C THR A 110 -15.68 -13.09 -28.04
N TYR A 111 -16.19 -13.90 -28.97
CA TYR A 111 -15.40 -14.42 -30.07
C TYR A 111 -15.86 -13.75 -31.37
N PHE A 112 -14.98 -12.94 -31.91
CA PHE A 112 -15.17 -12.28 -33.20
C PHE A 112 -14.43 -13.02 -34.28
N ARG A 113 -15.06 -13.17 -35.45
CA ARG A 113 -14.46 -13.73 -36.66
C ARG A 113 -14.97 -12.98 -37.90
N LYS A 114 -14.06 -12.61 -38.81
CA LYS A 114 -14.43 -11.93 -40.06
C LYS A 114 -15.55 -12.65 -40.78
N GLY A 115 -16.57 -11.88 -41.20
CA GLY A 115 -17.71 -12.38 -41.95
C GLY A 115 -18.66 -13.30 -41.14
N ARG A 116 -18.57 -13.27 -39.81
CA ARG A 116 -19.49 -14.03 -38.94
C ARG A 116 -20.00 -13.16 -37.82
N ALA A 117 -21.20 -13.43 -37.35
CA ALA A 117 -21.73 -12.80 -36.14
C ALA A 117 -20.93 -13.20 -34.92
N VAL A 118 -20.81 -12.27 -33.94
CA VAL A 118 -20.14 -12.50 -32.67
C VAL A 118 -20.75 -13.66 -31.91
N ARG A 119 -19.92 -14.52 -31.33
CA ARG A 119 -20.35 -15.57 -30.41
C ARG A 119 -20.05 -15.18 -28.99
N LEU A 120 -21.05 -15.18 -28.15
CA LEU A 120 -20.96 -14.92 -26.73
C LEU A 120 -20.97 -16.24 -25.95
N GLU A 121 -20.03 -16.40 -25.03
CA GLU A 121 -19.89 -17.59 -24.18
C GLU A 121 -19.70 -17.16 -22.71
N PRO A 122 -20.80 -17.04 -21.94
CA PRO A 122 -20.75 -16.76 -20.52
C PRO A 122 -20.45 -18.05 -19.74
N ILE A 123 -19.37 -18.01 -18.94
CA ILE A 123 -18.96 -19.14 -18.10
C ILE A 123 -18.99 -18.68 -16.65
N GLU A 124 -19.85 -19.28 -15.83
CA GLU A 124 -19.85 -19.01 -14.40
C GLU A 124 -18.59 -19.60 -13.75
N ILE A 125 -17.85 -18.77 -13.03
CA ILE A 125 -16.52 -19.13 -12.50
C ILE A 125 -16.50 -19.24 -10.97
N PHE A 126 -17.14 -18.31 -10.26
CA PHE A 126 -17.30 -18.39 -8.82
C PHE A 126 -18.52 -17.63 -8.31
N ARG A 127 -18.90 -17.92 -7.07
CA ARG A 127 -20.03 -17.36 -6.34
C ARG A 127 -19.59 -16.98 -4.93
N ILE A 128 -19.94 -15.78 -4.49
CA ILE A 128 -19.73 -15.33 -3.11
C ILE A 128 -21.09 -15.33 -2.42
N TYR A 129 -21.24 -16.09 -1.35
CA TYR A 129 -22.41 -16.17 -0.49
C TYR A 129 -22.19 -15.31 0.73
N ILE A 130 -23.08 -14.37 1.02
CA ILE A 130 -23.04 -13.47 2.16
C ILE A 130 -24.33 -13.66 2.95
N ALA A 131 -24.21 -14.10 4.20
CA ALA A 131 -25.35 -14.21 5.12
C ALA A 131 -25.69 -12.86 5.76
N ASP A 132 -26.88 -12.77 6.36
CA ASP A 132 -27.39 -11.53 6.99
C ASP A 132 -26.53 -11.02 8.16
N ASP A 133 -25.66 -11.86 8.73
CA ASP A 133 -24.66 -11.51 9.77
C ASP A 133 -23.28 -11.16 9.22
N GLY A 134 -23.14 -11.05 7.90
CA GLY A 134 -21.89 -10.72 7.22
C GLY A 134 -20.92 -11.89 7.03
N GLN A 135 -21.22 -13.10 7.51
CA GLN A 135 -20.41 -14.28 7.19
C GLN A 135 -20.39 -14.51 5.67
N ARG A 136 -19.22 -14.86 5.13
CA ARG A 136 -19.08 -15.14 3.70
C ARG A 136 -18.43 -16.48 3.42
N ALA A 137 -18.82 -17.09 2.31
CA ALA A 137 -18.15 -18.26 1.74
C ALA A 137 -18.07 -18.14 0.22
N VAL A 138 -17.14 -18.85 -0.38
CA VAL A 138 -16.95 -18.89 -1.84
C VAL A 138 -17.10 -20.30 -2.34
N CYS A 139 -17.93 -20.45 -3.39
CA CYS A 139 -17.93 -21.63 -4.24
C CYS A 139 -17.34 -21.24 -5.60
N ALA A 140 -16.33 -21.97 -6.05
CA ALA A 140 -15.61 -21.63 -7.28
C ALA A 140 -15.16 -22.87 -8.06
N ARG A 141 -14.95 -22.69 -9.37
CA ARG A 141 -14.19 -23.64 -10.19
C ARG A 141 -12.74 -23.74 -9.71
N MET A 142 -12.04 -24.77 -10.10
CA MET A 142 -10.61 -24.86 -9.85
C MET A 142 -9.86 -23.81 -10.68
N ARG A 143 -8.75 -23.34 -10.12
CA ARG A 143 -7.77 -22.54 -10.85
C ARG A 143 -6.47 -23.34 -10.96
N THR A 144 -5.80 -23.25 -12.11
CA THR A 144 -4.44 -23.70 -12.27
C THR A 144 -3.51 -22.51 -12.19
N SER A 145 -2.65 -22.46 -11.19
CA SER A 145 -1.61 -21.47 -11.05
C SER A 145 -0.28 -22.07 -11.49
N PHE A 146 0.19 -21.72 -12.68
CA PHE A 146 1.55 -22.07 -13.14
C PHE A 146 2.52 -20.88 -13.02
N SER A 147 2.01 -19.67 -12.89
CA SER A 147 2.79 -18.47 -12.60
C SER A 147 1.85 -17.34 -12.16
N ALA A 148 2.41 -16.30 -11.56
CA ALA A 148 1.67 -15.09 -11.17
C ALA A 148 0.95 -14.38 -12.34
N TYR A 149 1.28 -14.73 -13.57
CA TYR A 149 0.76 -14.09 -14.79
C TYR A 149 -0.32 -14.89 -15.53
N HIS A 150 -0.61 -16.14 -15.16
CA HIS A 150 -1.49 -17.04 -15.91
C HIS A 150 -2.43 -17.85 -15.03
N ASP A 151 -3.18 -17.15 -14.18
CA ASP A 151 -4.28 -17.76 -13.45
C ASP A 151 -5.42 -18.13 -14.43
N GLN A 152 -5.53 -19.40 -14.75
CA GLN A 152 -6.60 -19.89 -15.61
C GLN A 152 -7.64 -20.66 -14.81
N TRP A 153 -8.90 -20.30 -15.03
CA TRP A 153 -10.03 -21.06 -14.53
C TRP A 153 -10.17 -22.39 -15.31
N ARG A 154 -10.33 -23.47 -14.59
CA ARG A 154 -10.65 -24.76 -15.20
C ARG A 154 -12.15 -24.87 -15.41
N TYR A 155 -12.61 -24.61 -16.63
CA TYR A 155 -14.03 -24.57 -16.99
C TYR A 155 -14.72 -25.94 -16.94
N ASP A 156 -13.95 -27.03 -16.99
CA ASP A 156 -14.38 -28.43 -16.86
C ASP A 156 -14.68 -28.86 -15.42
N THR A 157 -14.37 -28.04 -14.42
CA THR A 157 -14.57 -28.37 -13.00
C THR A 157 -15.87 -27.81 -12.45
N ALA A 158 -16.45 -28.46 -11.44
CA ALA A 158 -17.64 -28.00 -10.74
C ALA A 158 -17.35 -26.76 -9.88
N ILE A 159 -18.42 -25.96 -9.63
CA ILE A 159 -18.37 -24.83 -8.69
C ILE A 159 -18.61 -25.38 -7.29
N GLU A 160 -17.55 -25.55 -6.52
CA GLU A 160 -17.54 -26.15 -5.19
C GLU A 160 -17.01 -25.20 -4.14
N LEU A 161 -17.35 -25.46 -2.87
CA LEU A 161 -16.84 -24.71 -1.73
C LEU A 161 -15.31 -24.66 -1.72
N ARG A 162 -14.74 -23.45 -1.61
CA ARG A 162 -13.29 -23.19 -1.56
C ARG A 162 -12.91 -22.49 -0.27
N GLN A 163 -11.62 -22.49 0.04
CA GLN A 163 -11.06 -21.77 1.17
C GLN A 163 -10.91 -20.29 0.78
N LEU A 164 -11.38 -19.36 1.61
CA LEU A 164 -11.27 -17.92 1.38
C LEU A 164 -9.83 -17.41 1.49
N ASN A 165 -9.11 -17.91 2.48
CA ASN A 165 -7.74 -17.49 2.77
C ASN A 165 -6.77 -18.50 2.14
N GLN A 166 -6.41 -18.29 0.88
CA GLN A 166 -5.22 -18.93 0.33
C GLN A 166 -4.02 -17.99 0.56
N PRO A 167 -2.95 -18.47 1.22
CA PRO A 167 -1.75 -17.68 1.34
C PRO A 167 -1.10 -17.56 -0.04
N TRP A 168 -1.12 -16.34 -0.57
CA TRP A 168 -0.37 -15.93 -1.74
C TRP A 168 -0.89 -16.36 -3.14
N PRO A 169 -0.77 -15.46 -4.15
CA PRO A 169 -0.41 -14.05 -4.01
C PRO A 169 -1.60 -13.09 -3.94
N TYR A 170 -2.84 -13.56 -4.17
CA TYR A 170 -4.07 -12.75 -4.13
C TYR A 170 -5.23 -13.59 -3.60
N THR A 171 -6.20 -12.96 -2.97
CA THR A 171 -7.52 -13.56 -2.81
C THR A 171 -8.11 -13.71 -4.22
N PRO A 172 -8.15 -14.91 -4.80
CA PRO A 172 -8.50 -15.11 -6.20
C PRO A 172 -9.96 -14.73 -6.52
N TYR A 173 -10.71 -14.33 -5.50
CA TYR A 173 -12.13 -14.03 -5.55
C TYR A 173 -12.45 -12.54 -5.30
N ASP A 174 -11.42 -11.69 -5.27
CA ASP A 174 -11.57 -10.23 -5.18
C ASP A 174 -11.39 -9.62 -6.59
N VAL A 175 -12.35 -9.92 -7.44
CA VAL A 175 -12.36 -9.49 -8.84
C VAL A 175 -13.32 -8.32 -8.98
N HIS A 176 -12.83 -7.22 -9.57
CA HIS A 176 -13.71 -6.14 -9.99
C HIS A 176 -14.47 -6.55 -11.27
N ALA A 177 -15.80 -6.57 -11.19
CA ALA A 177 -16.63 -6.84 -12.36
C ALA A 177 -16.58 -5.64 -13.32
N TRP A 178 -16.41 -5.92 -14.62
CA TRP A 178 -16.49 -4.90 -15.67
C TRP A 178 -17.88 -4.27 -15.75
N ALA A 179 -18.91 -5.09 -15.57
CA ALA A 179 -20.31 -4.66 -15.53
C ALA A 179 -21.19 -5.67 -14.77
N ASN A 180 -22.33 -5.19 -14.32
CA ASN A 180 -23.34 -6.00 -13.65
C ASN A 180 -24.50 -6.33 -14.59
N LEU A 181 -25.09 -7.53 -14.43
CA LEU A 181 -26.36 -7.86 -15.09
C LEU A 181 -27.52 -7.07 -14.45
N ARG A 182 -28.43 -6.52 -15.27
CA ARG A 182 -29.61 -5.78 -14.77
C ARG A 182 -30.63 -6.65 -14.04
N ALA A 183 -30.67 -7.95 -14.31
CA ALA A 183 -31.57 -8.92 -13.65
C ALA A 183 -31.15 -9.18 -12.20
N ARG A 184 -31.20 -8.15 -11.33
CA ARG A 184 -30.74 -8.17 -9.94
C ARG A 184 -31.82 -8.72 -9.00
N ARG A 185 -31.38 -9.56 -8.02
CA ARG A 185 -32.19 -10.01 -6.89
C ARG A 185 -31.46 -9.72 -5.59
N PHE A 186 -32.18 -9.16 -4.61
CA PHE A 186 -31.62 -8.73 -3.34
C PHE A 186 -32.25 -9.50 -2.18
N SER A 187 -31.43 -9.89 -1.21
CA SER A 187 -31.89 -10.41 0.08
C SER A 187 -32.66 -9.33 0.85
N LYS A 188 -33.41 -9.76 1.88
CA LYS A 188 -34.10 -8.81 2.76
C LYS A 188 -33.12 -7.82 3.40
N LYS A 189 -31.98 -8.31 3.91
CA LYS A 189 -30.94 -7.48 4.53
C LYS A 189 -30.34 -6.49 3.52
N ALA A 190 -30.03 -6.93 2.31
CA ALA A 190 -29.51 -6.05 1.25
C ALA A 190 -30.45 -4.89 0.91
N LYS A 191 -31.77 -5.16 0.87
CA LYS A 191 -32.80 -4.12 0.66
C LYS A 191 -32.86 -3.14 1.83
N LEU A 192 -32.80 -3.64 3.07
CA LEU A 192 -32.81 -2.80 4.29
C LEU A 192 -31.61 -1.85 4.33
N VAL A 193 -30.46 -2.27 3.82
CA VAL A 193 -29.24 -1.44 3.72
C VAL A 193 -29.28 -0.51 2.52
N GLY A 194 -30.24 -0.66 1.59
CA GLY A 194 -30.39 0.22 0.42
C GLY A 194 -29.58 -0.22 -0.81
N LEU A 195 -28.97 -1.42 -0.83
CA LEU A 195 -28.16 -1.88 -1.97
C LEU A 195 -28.96 -2.02 -3.27
N ASN A 196 -30.26 -2.22 -3.20
CA ASN A 196 -31.15 -2.31 -4.36
C ASN A 196 -31.41 -0.98 -5.07
N GLN A 197 -31.06 0.13 -4.45
CA GLN A 197 -31.24 1.48 -4.99
C GLN A 197 -30.01 2.01 -5.74
N LEU A 198 -28.86 1.32 -5.62
CA LEU A 198 -27.62 1.73 -6.22
C LEU A 198 -27.59 1.51 -7.73
N ALA A 199 -26.89 2.38 -8.45
CA ALA A 199 -26.49 2.15 -9.84
C ALA A 199 -25.50 0.98 -9.94
N ASP A 200 -25.30 0.45 -11.15
CA ASP A 200 -24.43 -0.71 -11.36
C ASP A 200 -22.96 -0.38 -11.04
N GLU A 201 -22.52 0.83 -11.39
CA GLU A 201 -21.17 1.34 -11.14
C GLU A 201 -20.85 1.59 -9.66
N ASP A 202 -21.89 1.88 -8.86
CA ASP A 202 -21.74 2.18 -7.41
C ASP A 202 -21.89 0.93 -6.54
N PHE A 203 -22.09 -0.25 -7.14
CA PHE A 203 -22.37 -1.46 -6.38
C PHE A 203 -21.13 -1.93 -5.60
N PRO A 204 -21.23 -2.10 -4.25
CA PRO A 204 -20.09 -2.35 -3.40
C PRO A 204 -19.47 -3.74 -3.57
N SER A 205 -18.20 -3.85 -3.18
CA SER A 205 -17.48 -5.12 -3.12
C SER A 205 -18.11 -6.09 -2.10
N ALA A 206 -17.86 -7.38 -2.27
CA ALA A 206 -18.30 -8.39 -1.30
C ALA A 206 -17.79 -8.09 0.13
N ALA A 207 -16.56 -7.58 0.26
CA ALA A 207 -15.99 -7.22 1.55
C ALA A 207 -16.78 -6.08 2.22
N THR A 208 -17.16 -5.07 1.46
CA THR A 208 -17.98 -3.96 1.96
C THR A 208 -19.38 -4.44 2.35
N ILE A 209 -20.02 -5.28 1.55
CA ILE A 209 -21.33 -5.87 1.89
C ILE A 209 -21.25 -6.66 3.20
N CYS A 210 -20.17 -7.43 3.42
CA CYS A 210 -19.96 -8.13 4.68
C CYS A 210 -19.90 -7.16 5.87
N LYS A 211 -19.16 -6.04 5.77
CA LYS A 211 -19.11 -5.01 6.81
C LYS A 211 -20.50 -4.41 7.09
N LEU A 212 -21.24 -4.06 6.03
CA LEU A 212 -22.59 -3.49 6.13
C LEU A 212 -23.59 -4.45 6.80
N PHE A 213 -23.40 -5.75 6.64
CA PHE A 213 -24.29 -6.75 7.23
C PHE A 213 -23.91 -7.09 8.67
N SER A 214 -22.61 -7.12 8.99
CA SER A 214 -22.09 -7.53 10.30
C SER A 214 -22.10 -6.42 11.35
N ASP A 215 -21.97 -5.15 10.95
CA ASP A 215 -21.79 -4.05 11.90
C ASP A 215 -22.73 -2.87 11.59
N PRO A 216 -23.69 -2.57 12.48
CA PRO A 216 -24.66 -1.47 12.29
C PRO A 216 -24.02 -0.08 12.09
N ARG A 217 -22.78 0.10 12.54
CA ARG A 217 -22.06 1.38 12.35
C ARG A 217 -21.74 1.64 10.88
N PHE A 218 -21.30 0.59 10.15
CA PHE A 218 -21.10 0.69 8.71
C PHE A 218 -22.43 0.94 7.96
N GLU A 219 -23.51 0.29 8.39
CA GLU A 219 -24.85 0.55 7.85
C GLU A 219 -25.27 2.01 8.06
N THR A 220 -24.98 2.59 9.25
CA THR A 220 -25.29 3.98 9.57
C THR A 220 -24.53 4.95 8.66
N ILE A 221 -23.22 4.77 8.50
CA ILE A 221 -22.37 5.57 7.61
C ILE A 221 -22.87 5.47 6.17
N TRP A 222 -23.18 4.25 5.73
CA TRP A 222 -23.67 3.97 4.40
C TRP A 222 -24.99 4.70 4.09
N LYS A 223 -25.96 4.60 4.99
CA LYS A 223 -27.26 5.27 4.85
C LYS A 223 -27.16 6.79 4.92
N ALA A 224 -26.12 7.33 5.53
CA ALA A 224 -25.79 8.76 5.51
C ALA A 224 -25.14 9.22 4.19
N GLY A 225 -24.98 8.34 3.20
CA GLY A 225 -24.36 8.66 1.91
C GLY A 225 -22.82 8.73 1.93
N MET A 226 -22.19 8.39 3.05
CA MET A 226 -20.73 8.43 3.19
C MET A 226 -20.09 7.11 2.72
N TYR A 227 -20.35 6.72 1.48
CA TYR A 227 -19.95 5.43 0.91
C TYR A 227 -18.44 5.22 0.95
N GLU A 228 -17.65 6.23 0.57
CA GLU A 228 -16.20 6.13 0.57
C GLU A 228 -15.64 5.85 1.97
N MET A 229 -16.23 6.44 3.01
CA MET A 229 -15.84 6.17 4.40
C MET A 229 -16.12 4.71 4.78
N ALA A 230 -17.27 4.14 4.38
CA ALA A 230 -17.58 2.73 4.61
C ALA A 230 -16.61 1.79 3.87
N TYR A 231 -16.12 2.18 2.70
CA TYR A 231 -15.08 1.43 1.97
C TYR A 231 -13.75 1.42 2.71
N ARG A 232 -13.27 2.59 3.13
CA ARG A 232 -11.91 2.78 3.66
C ARG A 232 -11.73 2.28 5.08
N LEU A 233 -12.75 2.39 5.93
CA LEU A 233 -12.66 1.98 7.33
C LEU A 233 -12.61 0.45 7.45
N ASP A 234 -11.68 -0.03 8.26
CA ASP A 234 -11.69 -1.38 8.83
C ASP A 234 -12.33 -1.36 10.23
N GLU A 235 -12.54 -2.54 10.80
CA GLU A 235 -13.16 -2.67 12.13
C GLU A 235 -12.34 -1.98 13.23
N ARG A 236 -11.01 -2.09 13.18
CA ARG A 236 -10.10 -1.48 14.17
C ARG A 236 -10.20 0.05 14.13
N THR A 237 -10.10 0.61 12.94
CA THR A 237 -10.20 2.07 12.73
C THR A 237 -11.60 2.56 13.07
N MET A 238 -12.65 1.81 12.71
CA MET A 238 -14.03 2.09 13.10
C MET A 238 -14.17 2.17 14.64
N ASN A 239 -13.62 1.21 15.38
CA ASN A 239 -13.66 1.21 16.84
C ASN A 239 -13.01 2.46 17.44
N ALA A 240 -11.85 2.86 16.92
CA ALA A 240 -11.13 4.03 17.40
C ALA A 240 -11.82 5.35 17.06
N LEU A 241 -12.38 5.48 15.86
CA LEU A 241 -12.91 6.74 15.33
C LEU A 241 -14.42 6.90 15.48
N TRP A 242 -15.14 5.87 15.93
CA TRP A 242 -16.60 5.91 16.03
C TRP A 242 -17.17 7.11 16.84
N PRO A 243 -16.56 7.54 17.96
CA PRO A 243 -17.00 8.75 18.66
C PRO A 243 -17.01 9.99 17.76
N ALA A 244 -15.92 10.20 17.01
CA ALA A 244 -15.79 11.31 16.07
C ALA A 244 -16.77 11.18 14.90
N ILE A 245 -16.89 9.99 14.32
CA ILE A 245 -17.81 9.73 13.20
C ILE A 245 -19.27 10.03 13.60
N LYS A 246 -19.69 9.70 14.83
CA LYS A 246 -21.02 10.07 15.32
C LYS A 246 -21.25 11.57 15.34
N ILE A 247 -20.23 12.36 15.69
CA ILE A 247 -20.31 13.82 15.69
C ILE A 247 -20.36 14.34 14.27
N CYS A 248 -19.52 13.81 13.37
CA CYS A 248 -19.55 14.11 11.96
C CYS A 248 -20.95 13.90 11.36
N LEU A 249 -21.57 12.73 11.60
CA LEU A 249 -22.92 12.41 11.15
C LEU A 249 -23.98 13.36 11.73
N ARG A 250 -23.91 13.66 13.04
CA ARG A 250 -24.87 14.55 13.73
C ARG A 250 -24.80 15.97 13.21
N ASN A 251 -23.61 16.45 12.85
CA ASN A 251 -23.41 17.79 12.33
C ASN A 251 -23.55 17.86 10.79
N HIS A 252 -23.94 16.78 10.14
CA HIS A 252 -24.02 16.69 8.68
C HIS A 252 -22.73 17.11 7.97
N TYR A 253 -21.60 16.91 8.65
CA TYR A 253 -20.31 17.30 8.11
C TYR A 253 -19.90 16.35 6.98
N GLN A 254 -19.60 16.92 5.81
CA GLN A 254 -19.17 16.21 4.63
C GLN A 254 -17.70 16.55 4.36
N PRO A 255 -16.75 15.67 4.66
CA PRO A 255 -15.33 15.92 4.40
C PRO A 255 -15.08 16.05 2.89
N SER A 256 -14.26 17.01 2.51
CA SER A 256 -13.88 17.25 1.12
C SER A 256 -13.04 16.08 0.56
N ASP A 257 -12.25 15.42 1.41
CA ASP A 257 -11.52 14.18 1.13
C ASP A 257 -11.65 13.23 2.32
N VAL A 258 -12.15 12.03 2.07
CA VAL A 258 -12.41 11.03 3.12
C VAL A 258 -11.11 10.41 3.63
N SER A 259 -10.10 10.26 2.77
CA SER A 259 -8.80 9.71 3.17
C SER A 259 -8.08 10.64 4.13
N ASP A 260 -8.00 11.92 3.75
CA ASP A 260 -7.40 12.97 4.57
C ASP A 260 -8.17 13.15 5.88
N TYR A 261 -9.50 13.01 5.84
CA TYR A 261 -10.32 13.11 7.04
C TYR A 261 -10.08 11.97 8.03
N ILE A 262 -9.98 10.73 7.55
CA ILE A 262 -9.66 9.59 8.41
C ILE A 262 -8.27 9.77 9.05
N ASP A 263 -7.28 10.19 8.28
CA ASP A 263 -5.94 10.48 8.79
C ASP A 263 -5.97 11.65 9.79
N TYR A 264 -6.68 12.73 9.49
CA TYR A 264 -6.89 13.86 10.39
C TYR A 264 -7.48 13.43 11.74
N LEU A 265 -8.51 12.59 11.76
CA LEU A 265 -9.06 12.06 13.00
C LEU A 265 -8.05 11.21 13.81
N GLN A 266 -7.23 10.44 13.14
CA GLN A 266 -6.13 9.71 13.78
C GLN A 266 -5.07 10.65 14.35
N GLN A 267 -4.78 11.74 13.65
CA GLN A 267 -3.88 12.81 14.15
C GLN A 267 -4.43 13.47 15.41
N LEU A 268 -5.75 13.74 15.48
CA LEU A 268 -6.37 14.28 16.70
C LEU A 268 -6.11 13.36 17.90
N ILE A 269 -6.32 12.05 17.75
CA ILE A 269 -6.05 11.06 18.80
C ILE A 269 -4.57 11.12 19.21
N ARG A 270 -3.66 11.14 18.23
CA ARG A 270 -2.23 11.18 18.47
C ARG A 270 -1.77 12.44 19.21
N LEU A 271 -2.43 13.57 18.96
CA LEU A 271 -2.17 14.85 19.62
C LEU A 271 -2.91 15.00 20.95
N GLY A 272 -3.68 14.00 21.39
CA GLY A 272 -4.47 14.05 22.61
C GLY A 272 -5.63 15.07 22.55
N LYS A 273 -6.13 15.35 21.33
CA LYS A 273 -7.29 16.22 21.14
C LYS A 273 -8.58 15.45 21.41
N ASP A 274 -9.58 16.14 21.95
CA ASP A 274 -10.88 15.53 22.26
C ASP A 274 -11.68 15.26 20.98
N ILE A 275 -11.76 14.00 20.61
CA ILE A 275 -12.54 13.52 19.45
C ILE A 275 -14.07 13.47 19.72
N HIS A 276 -14.54 13.90 20.89
CA HIS A 276 -15.95 14.09 21.22
C HIS A 276 -16.40 15.54 21.03
N ASN A 277 -15.50 16.43 20.64
CA ASN A 277 -15.79 17.84 20.45
C ASN A 277 -15.90 18.18 18.94
N ALA A 278 -17.07 18.69 18.54
CA ALA A 278 -17.35 19.08 17.15
C ALA A 278 -16.35 20.10 16.59
N TYR A 279 -15.84 21.00 17.43
CA TYR A 279 -14.82 21.98 17.06
C TYR A 279 -13.56 21.33 16.46
N TYR A 280 -13.15 20.18 16.99
CA TYR A 280 -12.02 19.44 16.44
C TYR A 280 -12.43 18.50 15.30
N VAL A 281 -13.58 17.85 15.43
CA VAL A 281 -13.99 16.78 14.51
C VAL A 281 -14.49 17.32 13.17
N CYS A 282 -15.11 18.52 13.16
CA CYS A 282 -15.71 19.12 11.97
C CYS A 282 -15.01 20.45 11.63
N PRO A 283 -13.76 20.44 11.16
CA PRO A 283 -13.05 21.65 10.82
C PRO A 283 -13.66 22.32 9.58
N ASP A 284 -13.73 23.65 9.56
CA ASP A 284 -14.20 24.40 8.39
C ASP A 284 -13.29 24.20 7.17
N ASP A 285 -11.98 24.13 7.41
CA ASP A 285 -10.95 23.81 6.40
C ASP A 285 -10.16 22.56 6.83
N LEU A 286 -10.54 21.42 6.25
CA LEU A 286 -9.90 20.14 6.52
C LEU A 286 -8.41 20.15 6.14
N SER A 287 -8.08 20.72 4.99
CA SER A 287 -6.70 20.74 4.48
C SER A 287 -5.77 21.53 5.39
N ALA A 288 -6.20 22.73 5.79
CA ALA A 288 -5.43 23.56 6.71
C ALA A 288 -5.31 22.92 8.10
N ALA A 289 -6.38 22.32 8.62
CA ALA A 289 -6.39 21.63 9.91
C ALA A 289 -5.48 20.40 9.91
N HIS A 290 -5.52 19.60 8.85
CA HIS A 290 -4.67 18.43 8.63
C HIS A 290 -3.18 18.84 8.55
N ALA A 291 -2.85 19.87 7.77
CA ALA A 291 -1.48 20.38 7.66
C ALA A 291 -0.93 20.90 9.00
N LYS A 292 -1.76 21.61 9.77
CA LYS A 292 -1.42 22.09 11.11
C LYS A 292 -1.12 20.97 12.08
N ASN A 293 -1.92 19.89 12.04
CA ASN A 293 -1.69 18.71 12.88
C ASN A 293 -0.43 17.96 12.46
N ASN A 294 -0.15 17.83 11.17
CA ASN A 294 1.10 17.23 10.65
C ASN A 294 2.31 17.96 11.19
N GLU A 295 2.31 19.28 11.17
CA GLU A 295 3.40 20.09 11.69
C GLU A 295 3.56 19.92 13.23
N ALA A 296 2.45 19.86 13.97
CA ALA A 296 2.46 19.61 15.40
C ALA A 296 3.04 18.23 15.75
N ILE A 297 2.65 17.19 15.00
CA ILE A 297 3.16 15.83 15.16
C ILE A 297 4.65 15.77 14.81
N ARG A 298 5.09 16.43 13.74
CA ARG A 298 6.51 16.53 13.37
C ARG A 298 7.33 17.09 14.52
N LYS A 299 6.93 18.24 15.07
CA LYS A 299 7.60 18.89 16.21
C LYS A 299 7.63 17.98 17.46
N MET A 300 6.51 17.30 17.74
CA MET A 300 6.44 16.34 18.86
C MET A 300 7.44 15.20 18.69
N LEU A 301 7.55 14.63 17.48
CA LEU A 301 8.47 13.54 17.18
C LEU A 301 9.94 13.99 17.23
N GLU A 302 10.24 15.18 16.71
CA GLU A 302 11.58 15.77 16.78
C GLU A 302 12.01 15.98 18.24
N LYS A 303 11.11 16.53 19.07
CA LYS A 303 11.36 16.69 20.51
C LYS A 303 11.57 15.34 21.21
N ALA A 304 10.71 14.36 20.95
CA ALA A 304 10.86 13.02 21.55
C ALA A 304 12.19 12.35 21.13
N LYS A 305 12.57 12.47 19.85
CA LYS A 305 13.85 11.96 19.35
C LYS A 305 15.03 12.68 20.02
N TYR A 306 14.97 13.99 20.17
CA TYR A 306 15.99 14.77 20.86
C TYR A 306 16.16 14.34 22.33
N GLU A 307 15.05 14.19 23.07
CA GLU A 307 15.10 13.75 24.47
C GLU A 307 15.62 12.30 24.62
N GLN A 308 15.22 11.42 23.69
CA GLN A 308 15.74 10.06 23.66
C GLN A 308 17.25 10.04 23.39
N GLU A 309 17.72 10.86 22.46
CA GLU A 309 19.14 10.98 22.14
C GLU A 309 19.95 11.55 23.32
N LYS A 310 19.42 12.58 23.97
CA LYS A 310 20.01 13.16 25.16
C LYS A 310 20.21 12.14 26.32
N LYS A 311 19.17 11.32 26.55
CA LYS A 311 19.24 10.22 27.51
C LYS A 311 20.30 9.18 27.11
N ARG A 312 20.39 8.84 25.84
CA ARG A 312 21.37 7.89 25.31
C ARG A 312 22.80 8.41 25.49
N ILE A 313 23.02 9.69 25.19
CA ILE A 313 24.31 10.33 25.39
C ILE A 313 24.72 10.32 26.88
N ALA A 314 23.78 10.66 27.75
CA ALA A 314 24.07 10.69 29.19
C ALA A 314 24.45 9.31 29.76
N LEU A 315 23.78 8.24 29.30
CA LEU A 315 24.13 6.87 29.70
C LEU A 315 25.49 6.42 29.13
N ALA A 316 25.77 6.76 27.87
CA ALA A 316 27.03 6.42 27.23
C ALA A 316 28.23 7.23 27.80
N GLU A 317 27.98 8.45 28.26
CA GLU A 317 29.01 9.38 28.78
C GLU A 317 29.75 8.81 29.98
N GLU A 318 29.03 8.19 30.93
CA GLU A 318 29.65 7.63 32.14
C GLU A 318 30.60 6.47 31.80
N ASP A 319 30.19 5.56 30.93
CA ASP A 319 31.03 4.43 30.51
C ASP A 319 32.22 4.90 29.67
N TYR A 320 31.99 5.89 28.81
CA TYR A 320 33.06 6.48 28.00
C TYR A 320 34.07 7.19 28.84
N ALA A 321 33.64 8.05 29.77
CA ALA A 321 34.52 8.81 30.67
C ALA A 321 35.44 7.90 31.48
N LYS A 322 34.89 6.82 32.07
CA LYS A 322 35.69 5.82 32.82
C LYS A 322 36.79 5.22 31.94
N ARG A 323 36.47 4.87 30.70
CA ARG A 323 37.40 4.22 29.77
C ARG A 323 38.48 5.12 29.24
N ILE A 324 38.19 6.42 29.00
CA ILE A 324 39.17 7.32 28.37
C ILE A 324 40.01 8.08 29.36
N THR A 325 39.67 8.11 30.65
CA THR A 325 40.38 8.85 31.70
C THR A 325 41.90 8.71 31.61
N PRO A 326 42.52 7.53 31.43
CA PRO A 326 43.95 7.36 31.32
C PRO A 326 44.55 8.06 30.10
N TYR A 327 43.77 8.23 29.04
CA TYR A 327 44.23 8.79 27.77
C TYR A 327 44.02 10.31 27.67
N LEU A 328 43.28 10.94 28.58
CA LEU A 328 43.04 12.40 28.56
C LEU A 328 44.30 13.23 28.73
N SER A 329 45.34 12.67 29.38
CA SER A 329 46.63 13.30 29.50
C SER A 329 47.46 13.32 28.22
N LEU A 330 47.04 12.51 27.18
CA LEU A 330 47.73 12.47 25.90
C LEU A 330 47.46 13.75 25.11
N LYS A 331 48.41 14.66 25.14
CA LYS A 331 48.43 15.86 24.29
C LYS A 331 49.68 15.80 23.41
N LEU A 332 49.50 15.43 22.17
CA LEU A 332 50.55 15.31 21.19
C LEU A 332 50.59 16.60 20.37
N THR A 333 51.69 17.32 20.50
CA THR A 333 51.85 18.67 19.91
C THR A 333 53.11 18.74 19.08
N ASN A 334 53.06 19.42 17.96
CA ASN A 334 54.21 19.90 17.21
C ASN A 334 54.01 21.40 16.87
N GLN A 335 54.87 21.95 15.99
CA GLN A 335 54.78 23.36 15.60
C GLN A 335 53.50 23.69 14.80
N GLN A 336 52.88 22.72 14.13
CA GLN A 336 51.79 22.93 13.19
C GLN A 336 50.41 22.61 13.79
N PHE A 337 50.30 21.54 14.62
CA PHE A 337 49.02 21.04 15.11
C PHE A 337 49.10 20.41 16.50
N ASN A 338 47.94 20.22 17.09
CA ASN A 338 47.71 19.53 18.35
C ASN A 338 46.80 18.33 18.12
N ILE A 339 47.10 17.18 18.74
CA ILE A 339 46.28 15.99 18.70
C ILE A 339 45.86 15.65 20.13
N ALA A 340 44.56 15.51 20.37
CA ALA A 340 43.99 15.12 21.65
C ALA A 340 42.86 14.13 21.50
N VAL A 341 42.63 13.30 22.51
CA VAL A 341 41.49 12.39 22.59
C VAL A 341 40.21 13.21 22.65
N LEU A 342 39.14 12.73 22.00
CA LEU A 342 37.80 13.31 22.16
C LEU A 342 37.33 13.07 23.61
N PRO A 343 37.11 14.14 24.41
CA PRO A 343 36.93 13.97 25.84
C PRO A 343 35.55 13.50 26.28
N THR A 344 34.52 13.65 25.46
CA THR A 344 33.12 13.38 25.79
C THR A 344 32.36 12.75 24.61
N VAL A 345 31.26 12.07 24.86
CA VAL A 345 30.39 11.57 23.78
C VAL A 345 29.82 12.72 22.93
N GLN A 346 29.57 13.88 23.58
CA GLN A 346 29.18 15.11 22.89
C GLN A 346 30.26 15.56 21.89
N SER A 347 31.53 15.40 22.22
CA SER A 347 32.63 15.77 21.30
C SER A 347 32.68 14.93 20.03
N PHE A 348 32.19 13.67 20.06
CA PHE A 348 32.00 12.86 18.83
C PHE A 348 30.91 13.41 17.93
N TYR A 349 29.82 13.90 18.53
CA TYR A 349 28.78 14.56 17.78
C TYR A 349 29.28 15.80 17.05
N GLU A 350 29.99 16.67 17.77
CA GLU A 350 30.58 17.88 17.19
C GLU A 350 31.67 17.59 16.16
N GLU A 351 32.51 16.58 16.39
CA GLU A 351 33.52 16.12 15.43
C GLU A 351 32.85 15.59 14.16
N GLY A 352 31.84 14.74 14.31
CA GLY A 352 31.09 14.17 13.20
C GLY A 352 30.37 15.23 12.34
N GLN A 353 29.78 16.23 12.99
CA GLN A 353 29.10 17.33 12.29
C GLN A 353 30.10 18.20 11.52
N THR A 354 31.21 18.61 12.15
CA THR A 354 32.19 19.53 11.54
C THR A 354 33.01 18.85 10.44
N MET A 355 33.41 17.59 10.65
CA MET A 355 34.25 16.84 9.73
C MET A 355 33.46 16.02 8.70
N HIS A 356 32.11 16.03 8.78
CA HIS A 356 31.24 15.18 7.99
C HIS A 356 31.59 13.69 8.06
N HIS A 357 31.83 13.22 9.29
CA HIS A 357 32.19 11.84 9.61
C HIS A 357 31.09 11.12 10.38
N CYS A 358 30.98 9.80 10.17
CA CYS A 358 30.04 8.95 10.88
C CYS A 358 30.53 8.48 12.26
N VAL A 359 31.48 9.16 12.89
CA VAL A 359 32.07 8.72 14.16
C VAL A 359 31.09 8.70 15.32
N TYR A 360 30.13 9.61 15.33
CA TYR A 360 29.04 9.62 16.31
C TYR A 360 27.92 8.62 15.94
N SER A 361 27.42 8.68 14.73
CA SER A 361 26.30 7.80 14.26
C SER A 361 26.68 6.31 14.28
N ASN A 362 27.95 5.99 14.00
CA ASN A 362 28.49 4.63 14.07
C ASN A 362 29.02 4.26 15.47
N ARG A 363 28.70 5.06 16.51
CA ARG A 363 28.99 4.81 17.93
C ARG A 363 30.44 4.44 18.22
N TYR A 364 31.37 5.16 17.64
CA TYR A 364 32.80 4.90 17.90
C TYR A 364 33.16 5.07 19.38
N TYR A 365 32.43 5.88 20.12
CA TYR A 365 32.59 6.04 21.58
C TYR A 365 32.24 4.77 22.39
N GLU A 366 31.54 3.78 21.83
CA GLU A 366 31.25 2.48 22.47
C GLU A 366 32.33 1.43 22.18
N ARG A 367 33.23 1.66 21.21
CA ARG A 367 34.28 0.71 20.82
C ARG A 367 35.35 0.61 21.89
N LYS A 368 35.54 -0.61 22.42
CA LYS A 368 36.55 -0.88 23.44
C LYS A 368 37.95 -1.07 22.86
N ASP A 369 38.06 -1.38 21.61
CA ASP A 369 39.27 -1.71 20.86
C ASP A 369 39.83 -0.53 20.08
N SER A 370 39.29 0.68 20.25
CA SER A 370 39.79 1.88 19.57
C SER A 370 39.64 3.16 20.40
N LEU A 371 40.50 4.11 20.10
CA LEU A 371 40.55 5.44 20.68
C LEU A 371 40.45 6.46 19.55
N ILE A 372 39.56 7.46 19.69
CA ILE A 372 39.39 8.50 18.69
C ILE A 372 39.98 9.80 19.16
N LEU A 373 40.81 10.40 18.28
CA LEU A 373 41.48 11.67 18.53
C LEU A 373 41.10 12.69 17.47
N SER A 374 41.08 13.96 17.86
CA SER A 374 40.96 15.11 16.96
C SER A 374 42.33 15.78 16.78
N CYS A 375 42.75 15.96 15.54
CA CYS A 375 43.89 16.77 15.17
C CYS A 375 43.42 18.17 14.79
N ARG A 376 43.98 19.20 15.44
CA ARG A 376 43.60 20.60 15.22
C ARG A 376 44.83 21.47 15.02
N ASP A 377 44.69 22.51 14.18
CA ASP A 377 45.72 23.52 13.99
C ASP A 377 45.90 24.39 15.25
N LYS A 378 46.80 25.37 15.19
CA LYS A 378 47.05 26.29 16.29
C LYS A 378 45.94 27.30 16.54
N GLN A 379 45.03 27.47 15.55
CA GLN A 379 43.83 28.28 15.64
C GLN A 379 42.61 27.44 16.08
N ASN A 380 42.83 26.15 16.44
CA ASN A 380 41.81 25.20 16.88
C ASN A 380 40.84 24.71 15.78
N HIS A 381 41.12 24.92 14.49
CA HIS A 381 40.35 24.30 13.39
C HIS A 381 40.68 22.81 13.28
N ARG A 382 39.69 22.00 13.02
CA ARG A 382 39.84 20.55 12.85
C ARG A 382 40.50 20.22 11.52
N LEU A 383 41.62 19.50 11.58
CA LEU A 383 42.40 19.04 10.41
C LEU A 383 42.08 17.58 10.06
N ALA A 384 42.01 16.73 11.09
CA ALA A 384 41.75 15.31 10.90
C ALA A 384 41.12 14.64 12.14
N THR A 385 40.29 13.61 11.89
CA THR A 385 39.85 12.64 12.90
C THR A 385 40.70 11.38 12.74
N ILE A 386 41.20 10.87 13.88
CA ILE A 386 42.16 9.76 13.91
C ILE A 386 41.59 8.63 14.74
N GLU A 387 41.71 7.39 14.26
CA GLU A 387 41.40 6.18 15.02
C GLU A 387 42.65 5.39 15.33
N ILE A 388 42.89 5.14 16.61
CA ILE A 388 44.00 4.32 17.13
C ILE A 388 43.46 3.01 17.64
N GLY A 389 44.03 1.89 17.21
CA GLY A 389 43.71 0.55 17.68
C GLY A 389 44.30 0.26 19.05
N LEU A 390 43.49 -0.19 20.00
CA LEU A 390 43.92 -0.61 21.34
C LEU A 390 43.98 -2.16 21.42
N PRO A 391 44.85 -2.74 22.24
CA PRO A 391 45.88 -2.10 23.05
C PRO A 391 47.20 -1.79 22.30
N GLN A 392 47.29 -2.12 21.01
CA GLN A 392 48.57 -2.10 20.27
C GLN A 392 49.07 -0.68 19.90
N GLY A 393 48.19 0.33 19.95
CA GLY A 393 48.47 1.70 19.58
C GLY A 393 48.80 1.87 18.08
N ASP A 394 48.24 1.01 17.23
CA ASP A 394 48.36 1.10 15.78
C ASP A 394 47.38 2.11 15.21
N ILE A 395 47.78 2.79 14.14
CA ILE A 395 46.96 3.78 13.47
C ILE A 395 46.01 3.03 12.54
N LYS A 396 44.70 2.99 12.86
CA LYS A 396 43.68 2.38 11.99
C LYS A 396 43.31 3.29 10.83
N GLN A 397 43.12 4.60 11.12
CA GLN A 397 42.80 5.59 10.09
C GLN A 397 43.12 7.02 10.51
N VAL A 398 43.37 7.87 9.51
CA VAL A 398 43.54 9.33 9.65
C VAL A 398 42.74 9.97 8.50
N ARG A 399 41.69 10.74 8.81
CA ARG A 399 40.77 11.29 7.82
C ARG A 399 40.49 12.78 8.06
N ALA A 400 40.64 13.58 7.00
CA ALA A 400 40.18 14.97 6.94
C ALA A 400 38.67 15.02 6.68
N ALA A 401 38.11 16.21 6.59
CA ALA A 401 36.67 16.40 6.27
C ALA A 401 36.21 15.57 5.05
N CYS A 402 35.00 15.06 5.11
CA CYS A 402 34.41 14.20 4.08
C CYS A 402 35.23 12.94 3.74
N ASN A 403 35.94 12.39 4.75
CA ASN A 403 36.83 11.21 4.64
C ASN A 403 38.03 11.37 3.67
N GLN A 404 38.42 12.58 3.37
CA GLN A 404 39.61 12.84 2.55
C GLN A 404 40.89 12.53 3.31
N VAL A 405 42.03 12.47 2.62
CA VAL A 405 43.35 12.38 3.22
C VAL A 405 43.77 13.79 3.60
N PRO A 406 44.17 14.06 4.88
CA PRO A 406 44.64 15.38 5.26
C PRO A 406 46.00 15.72 4.61
N GLU A 407 46.23 16.99 4.30
CA GLU A 407 47.50 17.47 3.76
C GLU A 407 48.69 17.16 4.69
N GLN A 408 48.42 17.15 6.01
CA GLN A 408 49.44 16.89 7.07
C GLN A 408 49.59 15.41 7.37
N TYR A 409 49.08 14.49 6.52
CA TYR A 409 49.00 13.05 6.79
C TYR A 409 50.31 12.45 7.30
N ASP A 410 51.40 12.65 6.57
CA ASP A 410 52.72 12.07 6.93
C ASP A 410 53.23 12.59 8.27
N SER A 411 53.08 13.88 8.56
CA SER A 411 53.46 14.51 9.81
C SER A 411 52.65 13.99 10.99
N ILE A 412 51.32 13.77 10.78
CA ILE A 412 50.41 13.20 11.78
C ILE A 412 50.83 11.76 12.09
N VAL A 413 51.01 10.93 11.05
CA VAL A 413 51.40 9.52 11.18
C VAL A 413 52.75 9.40 11.89
N GLN A 414 53.75 10.23 11.51
CA GLN A 414 55.06 10.20 12.13
C GLN A 414 54.99 10.55 13.64
N LEU A 415 54.22 11.56 14.02
CA LEU A 415 54.03 11.95 15.43
C LEU A 415 53.37 10.81 16.23
N LEU A 416 52.30 10.23 15.72
CA LEU A 416 51.59 9.11 16.35
C LEU A 416 52.45 7.86 16.48
N THR A 417 53.24 7.52 15.47
CA THR A 417 54.14 6.36 15.47
C THR A 417 55.19 6.48 16.56
N ARG A 418 55.79 7.67 16.76
CA ARG A 418 56.71 7.93 17.84
C ARG A 418 56.12 7.72 19.24
N GLN A 419 54.83 7.93 19.38
CA GLN A 419 54.07 7.82 20.64
C GLN A 419 53.44 6.45 20.87
N ARG A 420 53.60 5.49 19.95
CA ARG A 420 52.96 4.17 20.02
C ARG A 420 53.24 3.43 21.34
N LYS A 421 54.46 3.55 21.88
CA LYS A 421 54.83 2.96 23.20
C LYS A 421 54.01 3.54 24.35
N GLN A 422 53.64 4.81 24.29
CA GLN A 422 52.83 5.48 25.30
C GLN A 422 51.38 4.97 25.27
N PHE A 423 50.78 4.77 24.09
CA PHE A 423 49.47 4.17 23.96
C PHE A 423 49.42 2.74 24.55
N LYS A 424 50.45 1.91 24.27
CA LYS A 424 50.56 0.57 24.86
C LYS A 424 50.69 0.62 26.39
N LYS A 425 51.50 1.50 26.93
CA LYS A 425 51.66 1.65 28.37
C LYS A 425 50.37 2.03 29.08
N LEU A 426 49.62 2.98 28.51
CA LEU A 426 48.35 3.42 29.08
C LEU A 426 47.28 2.34 28.97
N SER A 427 47.23 1.57 27.86
CA SER A 427 46.34 0.45 27.74
C SER A 427 46.62 -0.70 28.70
N ALA A 428 47.89 -0.98 28.97
CA ALA A 428 48.32 -2.02 29.93
C ALA A 428 48.01 -1.66 31.38
N ALA A 429 47.91 -0.39 31.71
CA ALA A 429 47.51 0.08 33.05
C ALA A 429 46.01 -0.06 33.36
N MET A 430 45.20 -0.44 32.36
CA MET A 430 43.75 -0.66 32.45
C MET A 430 43.35 -2.15 32.45
N ALA A 431 44.26 -3.03 32.05
CA ALA A 431 44.05 -4.48 32.06
C ALA A 431 44.40 -5.08 33.42
#